data_7fbfaa1ac82d0a81a9130b7f08d699ff
#
_entry.id   7fbfaa1ac82d0a81a9130b7f08d699ff
#
_cell.length_a   1.000
_cell.length_b   1.000
_cell.length_c   1.000
_cell.angle_alpha   90.00
_cell.angle_beta   90.00
_cell.angle_gamma   90.00
#
_symmetry.space_group_name_H-M   'P 1'
#
loop_
_entity.id
_entity.type
_entity.pdbx_description
1 polymer ?
#
loop_
_entity_poly.entity_id
_entity_poly.type
_entity_poly.pdbx_seq_one_letter_code
_entity_poly.pdbx_strand_id
1 'polypeptide(L)'
;MRLIKETSIKFMAQSRLGLYVSGAVIGAGIISLIMAGGPLLSIDFKGGTLLAVHFTDPVDVNDIRSAMSTVNIDGQSFDFSKTEIKQFGSTRDISVRIPHLDKEPANFAQRIIAHLKKSFPDKVPEEESGFILSIEKVGPKIGSELSKKAILAIISALGLILFYISIRFEFNFALGAIAALAHDVFVTIGIFSIMGYEISLPIIAAFLTIVGYSLNDLSLIHI
;
A
#
# COMPACT_ATOMS: atom_id res chain seq x y z
N MET A 1 45.14 1.49 1.13
CA MET A 1 44.74 2.88 0.78
C MET A 1 43.37 3.11 1.39
N ARG A 2 43.26 4.03 2.38
CA ARG A 2 41.96 4.49 2.89
C ARG A 2 41.38 5.47 1.87
N LEU A 3 40.32 5.06 1.15
CA LEU A 3 39.65 5.88 0.13
C LEU A 3 38.74 6.96 0.75
N ILE A 4 38.44 6.89 2.04
CA ILE A 4 37.54 7.81 2.74
C ILE A 4 38.33 8.52 3.84
N LYS A 5 38.35 9.85 3.81
CA LYS A 5 38.94 10.70 4.89
C LYS A 5 38.12 10.45 6.18
N GLU A 6 38.81 10.50 7.33
CA GLU A 6 38.14 10.48 8.63
C GLU A 6 37.15 11.66 8.71
N THR A 7 35.86 11.32 8.71
CA THR A 7 34.77 12.31 8.80
C THR A 7 34.34 12.44 10.25
N SER A 8 34.56 13.63 10.84
CA SER A 8 34.02 13.96 12.18
C SER A 8 32.72 14.75 12.05
N ILE A 9 31.61 14.06 11.80
CA ILE A 9 30.29 14.69 11.69
C ILE A 9 29.70 14.81 13.11
N LYS A 10 29.38 16.05 13.51
CA LYS A 10 28.74 16.31 14.82
C LYS A 10 27.24 16.09 14.74
N PHE A 11 26.81 14.83 14.69
CA PHE A 11 25.38 14.45 14.55
C PHE A 11 24.51 15.08 15.65
N MET A 12 24.95 15.07 16.89
CA MET A 12 24.18 15.60 18.02
C MET A 12 23.96 17.11 17.94
N ALA A 13 24.85 17.87 17.31
CA ALA A 13 24.66 19.31 17.11
C ALA A 13 23.50 19.63 16.16
N GLN A 14 23.14 18.68 15.28
CA GLN A 14 22.07 18.82 14.30
C GLN A 14 20.77 18.09 14.72
N SER A 15 20.72 17.52 15.92
CA SER A 15 19.55 16.75 16.41
C SER A 15 18.24 17.56 16.34
N ARG A 16 18.29 18.87 16.65
CA ARG A 16 17.11 19.74 16.55
C ARG A 16 16.59 19.90 15.13
N LEU A 17 17.50 20.02 14.16
CA LEU A 17 17.12 20.08 12.74
C LEU A 17 16.47 18.77 12.30
N GLY A 18 17.05 17.64 12.67
CA GLY A 18 16.48 16.32 12.42
C GLY A 18 15.05 16.20 12.98
N LEU A 19 14.83 16.66 14.22
CA LEU A 19 13.54 16.63 14.86
C LEU A 19 12.49 17.50 14.14
N TYR A 20 12.87 18.70 13.66
CA TYR A 20 11.97 19.57 12.90
C TYR A 20 11.63 18.96 11.53
N VAL A 21 12.60 18.41 10.80
CA VAL A 21 12.37 17.76 9.50
C VAL A 21 11.46 16.56 9.67
N SER A 22 11.75 15.71 10.64
CA SER A 22 10.95 14.53 10.97
C SER A 22 9.53 14.90 11.39
N GLY A 23 9.36 15.89 12.26
CA GLY A 23 8.06 16.41 12.67
C GLY A 23 7.26 16.99 11.50
N ALA A 24 7.92 17.67 10.56
CA ALA A 24 7.28 18.18 9.35
C ALA A 24 6.79 17.04 8.44
N VAL A 25 7.60 16.00 8.25
CA VAL A 25 7.21 14.82 7.43
C VAL A 25 6.04 14.08 8.06
N ILE A 26 6.08 13.82 9.37
CA ILE A 26 4.98 13.17 10.09
C ILE A 26 3.73 14.05 10.06
N GLY A 27 3.87 15.36 10.28
CA GLY A 27 2.75 16.30 10.22
C GLY A 27 2.07 16.32 8.85
N ALA A 28 2.86 16.38 7.77
CA ALA A 28 2.35 16.28 6.40
C ALA A 28 1.66 14.94 6.14
N GLY A 29 2.23 13.83 6.62
CA GLY A 29 1.63 12.50 6.53
C GLY A 29 0.29 12.40 7.26
N ILE A 30 0.20 12.92 8.48
CA ILE A 30 -1.05 12.94 9.26
C ILE A 30 -2.12 13.78 8.57
N ILE A 31 -1.76 14.96 8.04
CA ILE A 31 -2.68 15.81 7.29
C ILE A 31 -3.19 15.07 6.06
N SER A 32 -2.30 14.41 5.30
CA SER A 32 -2.66 13.60 4.14
C SER A 32 -3.63 12.47 4.51
N LEU A 33 -3.36 11.74 5.61
CA LEU A 33 -4.24 10.67 6.10
C LEU A 33 -5.63 11.19 6.48
N ILE A 34 -5.71 12.34 7.15
CA ILE A 34 -6.99 12.97 7.51
C ILE A 34 -7.76 13.38 6.26
N MET A 35 -7.10 14.03 5.30
CA MET A 35 -7.72 14.46 4.03
C MET A 35 -8.19 13.27 3.18
N ALA A 36 -7.45 12.15 3.19
CA ALA A 36 -7.81 10.93 2.48
C ALA A 36 -8.89 10.08 3.20
N GLY A 37 -9.24 10.41 4.45
CA GLY A 37 -10.18 9.62 5.26
C GLY A 37 -9.58 8.34 5.83
N GLY A 38 -8.25 8.27 5.94
CA GLY A 38 -7.48 7.13 6.45
C GLY A 38 -6.49 6.56 5.44
N PRO A 39 -5.79 5.47 5.80
CA PRO A 39 -4.87 4.81 4.89
C PRO A 39 -5.62 4.11 3.75
N LEU A 40 -5.01 4.12 2.55
CA LEU A 40 -5.56 3.44 1.39
C LEU A 40 -5.32 1.92 1.55
N LEU A 41 -6.39 1.19 1.87
CA LEU A 41 -6.32 -0.26 2.07
C LEU A 41 -6.59 -1.01 0.76
N SER A 42 -5.81 -2.07 0.50
CA SER A 42 -5.99 -2.94 -0.67
C SER A 42 -7.25 -3.80 -0.59
N ILE A 43 -7.53 -4.56 -1.64
CA ILE A 43 -8.63 -5.54 -1.67
C ILE A 43 -8.47 -6.62 -0.59
N ASP A 44 -7.27 -6.87 -0.11
CA ASP A 44 -7.01 -7.82 0.98
C ASP A 44 -7.83 -7.50 2.23
N PHE A 45 -8.10 -6.21 2.46
CA PHE A 45 -8.79 -5.71 3.65
C PHE A 45 -10.22 -5.25 3.38
N LYS A 46 -10.46 -4.62 2.21
CA LYS A 46 -11.78 -4.09 1.84
C LYS A 46 -12.65 -5.10 1.10
N GLY A 47 -12.04 -6.13 0.53
CA GLY A 47 -12.68 -6.99 -0.45
C GLY A 47 -12.85 -6.31 -1.81
N GLY A 48 -13.23 -7.06 -2.82
CA GLY A 48 -13.42 -6.59 -4.18
C GLY A 48 -12.66 -7.43 -5.21
N THR A 49 -12.58 -6.91 -6.43
CA THR A 49 -11.89 -7.54 -7.55
C THR A 49 -10.83 -6.58 -8.08
N LEU A 50 -9.58 -7.03 -8.16
CA LEU A 50 -8.48 -6.35 -8.81
C LEU A 50 -8.24 -7.01 -10.15
N LEU A 51 -8.30 -6.22 -11.21
CA LEU A 51 -7.98 -6.62 -12.57
C LEU A 51 -6.72 -5.90 -13.00
N ALA A 52 -5.69 -6.63 -13.39
CA ALA A 52 -4.49 -6.10 -14.00
C ALA A 52 -4.46 -6.53 -15.46
N VAL A 53 -4.38 -5.56 -16.38
CA VAL A 53 -4.40 -5.77 -17.82
C VAL A 53 -3.24 -5.07 -18.49
N HIS A 54 -2.73 -5.67 -19.57
CA HIS A 54 -1.65 -5.15 -20.42
C HIS A 54 -2.18 -4.76 -21.80
N PHE A 55 -1.96 -3.52 -22.19
CA PHE A 55 -2.27 -3.03 -23.53
C PHE A 55 -1.02 -3.05 -24.43
N THR A 56 -1.20 -3.18 -25.73
CA THR A 56 -0.10 -3.09 -26.71
C THR A 56 0.51 -1.70 -26.76
N ASP A 57 -0.34 -0.67 -26.59
CA ASP A 57 0.03 0.74 -26.62
C ASP A 57 -0.34 1.44 -25.31
N PRO A 58 0.33 2.56 -24.97
CA PRO A 58 -0.01 3.37 -23.82
C PRO A 58 -1.49 3.78 -23.83
N VAL A 59 -2.14 3.66 -22.67
CA VAL A 59 -3.53 4.07 -22.47
C VAL A 59 -3.62 5.08 -21.34
N ASP A 60 -4.39 6.16 -21.57
CA ASP A 60 -4.65 7.13 -20.51
C ASP A 60 -5.65 6.56 -19.49
N VAL A 61 -5.38 6.81 -18.21
CA VAL A 61 -6.27 6.39 -17.10
C VAL A 61 -7.67 6.99 -17.25
N ASN A 62 -7.78 8.20 -17.82
CA ASN A 62 -9.07 8.87 -18.04
C ASN A 62 -9.90 8.19 -19.15
N ASP A 63 -9.25 7.62 -20.17
CA ASP A 63 -9.92 6.86 -21.22
C ASP A 63 -10.52 5.57 -20.64
N ILE A 64 -9.74 4.85 -19.81
CA ILE A 64 -10.23 3.68 -19.08
C ILE A 64 -11.38 4.06 -18.14
N ARG A 65 -11.25 5.17 -17.40
CA ARG A 65 -12.30 5.68 -16.52
C ARG A 65 -13.59 5.98 -17.26
N SER A 66 -13.48 6.57 -18.44
CA SER A 66 -14.64 6.85 -19.31
C SER A 66 -15.28 5.57 -19.81
N ALA A 67 -14.50 4.58 -20.23
CA ALA A 67 -15.01 3.26 -20.61
C ALA A 67 -15.69 2.54 -19.45
N MET A 68 -15.16 2.68 -18.24
CA MET A 68 -15.72 2.05 -17.03
C MET A 68 -16.96 2.78 -16.46
N SER A 69 -17.33 3.95 -17.00
CA SER A 69 -18.53 4.69 -16.56
C SER A 69 -19.86 4.03 -17.00
N THR A 70 -19.83 3.22 -18.06
CA THR A 70 -21.02 2.61 -18.66
C THR A 70 -20.76 1.14 -19.02
N VAL A 71 -20.65 0.30 -18.03
CA VAL A 71 -20.45 -1.14 -18.23
C VAL A 71 -21.79 -1.85 -18.17
N ASN A 72 -22.23 -2.42 -19.30
CA ASN A 72 -23.46 -3.17 -19.39
C ASN A 72 -23.20 -4.68 -19.23
N ILE A 73 -23.79 -5.27 -18.19
CA ILE A 73 -23.70 -6.70 -17.90
C ILE A 73 -25.12 -7.22 -17.69
N ASP A 74 -25.55 -8.19 -18.49
CA ASP A 74 -26.87 -8.82 -18.44
C ASP A 74 -28.05 -7.83 -18.44
N GLY A 75 -27.92 -6.73 -19.19
CA GLY A 75 -28.95 -5.70 -19.26
C GLY A 75 -28.96 -4.72 -18.08
N GLN A 76 -28.04 -4.87 -17.14
CA GLN A 76 -27.82 -3.91 -16.05
C GLN A 76 -26.61 -3.03 -16.40
N SER A 77 -26.76 -1.72 -16.20
CA SER A 77 -25.67 -0.75 -16.36
C SER A 77 -25.01 -0.49 -15.02
N PHE A 78 -23.70 -0.62 -14.98
CA PHE A 78 -22.86 -0.34 -13.84
C PHE A 78 -21.97 0.86 -14.12
N ASP A 79 -21.82 1.76 -13.16
CA ASP A 79 -20.88 2.88 -13.21
C ASP A 79 -19.69 2.60 -12.28
N PHE A 80 -18.55 2.35 -12.90
CA PHE A 80 -17.27 2.16 -12.22
C PHE A 80 -16.30 3.33 -12.45
N SER A 81 -16.79 4.50 -12.87
CA SER A 81 -15.95 5.70 -13.11
C SER A 81 -15.21 6.17 -11.85
N LYS A 82 -15.80 5.91 -10.67
CA LYS A 82 -15.23 6.27 -9.36
C LYS A 82 -14.31 5.20 -8.77
N THR A 83 -14.12 4.08 -9.48
CA THR A 83 -13.21 3.03 -9.02
C THR A 83 -11.76 3.47 -9.13
N GLU A 84 -10.91 2.83 -8.37
CA GLU A 84 -9.49 3.11 -8.43
C GLU A 84 -8.88 2.48 -9.68
N ILE A 85 -8.36 3.35 -10.56
CA ILE A 85 -7.70 2.96 -11.81
C ILE A 85 -6.32 3.59 -11.78
N LYS A 86 -5.28 2.76 -11.89
CA LYS A 86 -3.87 3.19 -11.85
C LYS A 86 -3.06 2.51 -12.94
N GLN A 87 -2.04 3.21 -13.41
CA GLN A 87 -0.94 2.58 -14.14
C GLN A 87 0.05 1.96 -13.14
N PHE A 88 0.63 0.80 -13.47
CA PHE A 88 1.65 0.17 -12.64
C PHE A 88 2.73 -0.46 -13.52
N GLY A 89 3.99 -0.26 -13.14
CA GLY A 89 5.13 -0.78 -13.91
C GLY A 89 5.37 -0.06 -15.21
N SER A 90 4.39 0.02 -16.11
CA SER A 90 4.47 0.72 -17.40
C SER A 90 3.20 1.52 -17.71
N THR A 91 3.27 2.39 -18.73
CA THR A 91 2.11 3.14 -19.23
C THR A 91 1.10 2.27 -20.00
N ARG A 92 1.43 0.99 -20.22
CA ARG A 92 0.61 -0.02 -20.88
C ARG A 92 -0.12 -0.91 -19.88
N ASP A 93 0.34 -0.93 -18.62
CA ASP A 93 -0.19 -1.80 -17.58
C ASP A 93 -1.17 -1.01 -16.72
N ILE A 94 -2.41 -1.45 -16.71
CA ILE A 94 -3.50 -0.80 -15.98
C ILE A 94 -4.05 -1.76 -14.93
N SER A 95 -4.14 -1.29 -13.69
CA SER A 95 -4.89 -1.95 -12.64
C SER A 95 -6.22 -1.24 -12.41
N VAL A 96 -7.28 -2.01 -12.37
CA VAL A 96 -8.65 -1.55 -12.07
C VAL A 96 -9.12 -2.29 -10.83
N ARG A 97 -9.44 -1.53 -9.77
CA ARG A 97 -9.99 -2.08 -8.55
C ARG A 97 -11.48 -1.83 -8.51
N ILE A 98 -12.26 -2.89 -8.50
CA ILE A 98 -13.71 -2.85 -8.44
C ILE A 98 -14.13 -3.25 -7.03
N PRO A 99 -14.90 -2.42 -6.31
CA PRO A 99 -15.41 -2.77 -5.00
C PRO A 99 -16.36 -3.96 -5.08
N HIS A 100 -16.52 -4.66 -3.96
CA HIS A 100 -17.47 -5.76 -3.88
C HIS A 100 -18.90 -5.27 -4.17
N LEU A 101 -19.63 -6.04 -4.98
CA LEU A 101 -21.04 -5.81 -5.29
C LEU A 101 -21.87 -6.88 -4.56
N ASP A 102 -22.94 -6.48 -3.85
CA ASP A 102 -23.84 -7.41 -3.14
C ASP A 102 -24.50 -8.43 -4.09
N LYS A 103 -24.75 -8.01 -5.34
CA LYS A 103 -25.29 -8.84 -6.41
C LYS A 103 -24.31 -8.84 -7.59
N GLU A 104 -23.22 -9.55 -7.43
CA GLU A 104 -22.22 -9.66 -8.48
C GLU A 104 -22.68 -10.67 -9.54
N PRO A 105 -22.73 -10.28 -10.84
CA PRO A 105 -23.05 -11.19 -11.92
C PRO A 105 -22.05 -12.35 -12.04
N ALA A 106 -22.51 -13.47 -12.59
CA ALA A 106 -21.62 -14.59 -12.89
C ALA A 106 -20.51 -14.14 -13.86
N ASN A 107 -19.28 -14.62 -13.63
CA ASN A 107 -18.09 -14.29 -14.44
C ASN A 107 -17.85 -12.79 -14.59
N PHE A 108 -18.10 -12.04 -13.49
CA PHE A 108 -18.04 -10.59 -13.47
C PHE A 108 -16.68 -10.03 -13.99
N ALA A 109 -15.57 -10.57 -13.51
CA ALA A 109 -14.24 -10.16 -13.93
C ALA A 109 -14.02 -10.32 -15.44
N GLN A 110 -14.41 -11.47 -15.98
CA GLN A 110 -14.30 -11.77 -17.42
C GLN A 110 -15.16 -10.82 -18.27
N ARG A 111 -16.35 -10.43 -17.76
CA ARG A 111 -17.23 -9.49 -18.45
C ARG A 111 -16.67 -8.07 -18.47
N ILE A 112 -16.03 -7.64 -17.40
CA ILE A 112 -15.31 -6.36 -17.36
C ILE A 112 -14.14 -6.40 -18.36
N ILE A 113 -13.39 -7.48 -18.40
CA ILE A 113 -12.29 -7.68 -19.37
C ILE A 113 -12.82 -7.63 -20.80
N ALA A 114 -13.91 -8.32 -21.09
CA ALA A 114 -14.54 -8.29 -22.41
C ALA A 114 -15.02 -6.87 -22.78
N HIS A 115 -15.54 -6.12 -21.80
CA HIS A 115 -15.92 -4.71 -22.01
C HIS A 115 -14.72 -3.84 -22.34
N LEU A 116 -13.60 -3.99 -21.61
CA LEU A 116 -12.36 -3.25 -21.89
C LEU A 116 -11.80 -3.60 -23.27
N LYS A 117 -11.77 -4.89 -23.64
CA LYS A 117 -11.36 -5.32 -24.99
C LYS A 117 -12.21 -4.67 -26.08
N LYS A 118 -13.53 -4.59 -25.88
CA LYS A 118 -14.45 -3.96 -26.82
C LYS A 118 -14.26 -2.44 -26.92
N SER A 119 -13.88 -1.81 -25.81
CA SER A 119 -13.67 -0.36 -25.75
C SER A 119 -12.35 0.08 -26.39
N PHE A 120 -11.34 -0.81 -26.45
CA PHE A 120 -10.00 -0.53 -26.98
C PHE A 120 -9.52 -1.62 -27.94
N PRO A 121 -10.26 -1.89 -29.03
CA PRO A 121 -9.97 -3.03 -29.92
C PRO A 121 -8.56 -2.97 -30.54
N ASP A 122 -8.08 -1.76 -30.86
CA ASP A 122 -6.79 -1.54 -31.51
C ASP A 122 -5.58 -1.64 -30.55
N LYS A 123 -5.84 -1.71 -29.23
CA LYS A 123 -4.80 -1.71 -28.19
C LYS A 123 -4.74 -3.02 -27.41
N VAL A 124 -5.53 -4.00 -27.78
CA VAL A 124 -5.54 -5.33 -27.13
C VAL A 124 -4.59 -6.26 -27.87
N PRO A 125 -3.70 -7.00 -27.16
CA PRO A 125 -2.88 -8.03 -27.78
C PRO A 125 -3.74 -9.08 -28.51
N GLU A 126 -3.22 -9.64 -29.61
CA GLU A 126 -3.92 -10.71 -30.35
C GLU A 126 -4.09 -11.98 -29.52
N GLU A 127 -3.11 -12.29 -28.68
CA GLU A 127 -3.19 -13.40 -27.74
C GLU A 127 -3.87 -12.99 -26.43
N GLU A 128 -4.89 -13.72 -26.06
CA GLU A 128 -5.65 -13.47 -24.83
C GLU A 128 -4.80 -13.57 -23.56
N SER A 129 -3.82 -14.45 -23.55
CA SER A 129 -2.82 -14.62 -22.48
C SER A 129 -1.96 -13.39 -22.25
N GLY A 130 -1.75 -12.56 -23.28
CA GLY A 130 -0.97 -11.32 -23.19
C GLY A 130 -1.74 -10.13 -22.61
N PHE A 131 -3.09 -10.17 -22.61
CA PHE A 131 -3.90 -9.05 -22.12
C PHE A 131 -4.13 -9.09 -20.62
N ILE A 132 -4.31 -10.26 -20.03
CA ILE A 132 -4.64 -10.42 -18.62
C ILE A 132 -3.38 -10.73 -17.82
N LEU A 133 -2.93 -9.79 -16.98
CA LEU A 133 -1.78 -9.99 -16.10
C LEU A 133 -2.18 -10.70 -14.82
N SER A 134 -3.23 -10.23 -14.14
CA SER A 134 -3.80 -10.91 -12.99
C SER A 134 -5.28 -10.60 -12.79
N ILE A 135 -5.99 -11.53 -12.16
CA ILE A 135 -7.34 -11.37 -11.64
C ILE A 135 -7.31 -11.84 -10.21
N GLU A 136 -7.49 -10.92 -9.29
CA GLU A 136 -7.55 -11.21 -7.86
C GLU A 136 -8.91 -10.85 -7.31
N LYS A 137 -9.50 -11.74 -6.52
CA LYS A 137 -10.81 -11.52 -5.92
C LYS A 137 -10.80 -11.89 -4.46
N VAL A 138 -11.21 -10.96 -3.62
CA VAL A 138 -11.35 -11.15 -2.18
C VAL A 138 -12.78 -10.85 -1.76
N GLY A 139 -13.43 -11.82 -1.14
CA GLY A 139 -14.77 -11.61 -0.59
C GLY A 139 -14.72 -10.69 0.65
N PRO A 140 -15.78 -9.90 0.94
CA PRO A 140 -15.79 -8.92 2.02
C PRO A 140 -15.64 -9.56 3.41
N LYS A 141 -16.16 -10.78 3.60
CA LYS A 141 -15.97 -11.53 4.85
C LYS A 141 -14.50 -11.88 5.08
N ILE A 142 -13.82 -12.34 4.02
CA ILE A 142 -12.40 -12.68 4.07
C ILE A 142 -11.58 -11.42 4.32
N GLY A 143 -11.86 -10.33 3.61
CA GLY A 143 -11.17 -9.06 3.80
C GLY A 143 -11.29 -8.52 5.23
N SER A 144 -12.50 -8.57 5.81
CA SER A 144 -12.70 -8.13 7.20
C SER A 144 -11.99 -9.04 8.22
N GLU A 145 -11.93 -10.34 7.97
CA GLU A 145 -11.21 -11.29 8.82
C GLU A 145 -9.69 -11.08 8.73
N LEU A 146 -9.16 -10.88 7.52
CA LEU A 146 -7.74 -10.57 7.29
C LEU A 146 -7.34 -9.25 7.96
N SER A 147 -8.19 -8.22 7.87
CA SER A 147 -7.97 -6.95 8.55
C SER A 147 -7.85 -7.11 10.06
N LYS A 148 -8.76 -7.85 10.69
CA LYS A 148 -8.70 -8.13 12.14
C LYS A 148 -7.45 -8.92 12.52
N LYS A 149 -7.11 -9.96 11.75
CA LYS A 149 -5.90 -10.77 12.00
C LYS A 149 -4.63 -9.95 11.80
N ALA A 150 -4.57 -9.07 10.80
CA ALA A 150 -3.43 -8.19 10.59
C ALA A 150 -3.23 -7.21 11.75
N ILE A 151 -4.29 -6.56 12.23
CA ILE A 151 -4.22 -5.67 13.41
C ILE A 151 -3.75 -6.45 14.64
N LEU A 152 -4.32 -7.63 14.89
CA LEU A 152 -3.91 -8.48 16.01
C LEU A 152 -2.44 -8.89 15.90
N ALA A 153 -1.97 -9.27 14.72
CA ALA A 153 -0.57 -9.64 14.48
C ALA A 153 0.38 -8.46 14.74
N ILE A 154 0.03 -7.25 14.29
CA ILE A 154 0.83 -6.03 14.55
C ILE A 154 0.90 -5.75 16.05
N ILE A 155 -0.23 -5.75 16.75
CA ILE A 155 -0.28 -5.48 18.19
C ILE A 155 0.51 -6.53 18.95
N SER A 156 0.36 -7.82 18.58
CA SER A 156 1.09 -8.92 19.23
C SER A 156 2.59 -8.81 18.98
N ALA A 157 3.02 -8.51 17.75
CA ALA A 157 4.43 -8.33 17.42
C ALA A 157 5.05 -7.16 18.20
N LEU A 158 4.40 -6.00 18.21
CA LEU A 158 4.86 -4.83 18.97
C LEU A 158 4.88 -5.09 20.47
N GLY A 159 3.89 -5.81 21.02
CA GLY A 159 3.85 -6.20 22.42
C GLY A 159 4.98 -7.14 22.81
N LEU A 160 5.28 -8.13 21.98
CA LEU A 160 6.41 -9.05 22.19
C LEU A 160 7.76 -8.34 22.10
N ILE A 161 7.91 -7.43 21.15
CA ILE A 161 9.11 -6.59 21.01
C ILE A 161 9.29 -5.73 22.26
N LEU A 162 8.23 -5.05 22.69
CA LEU A 162 8.24 -4.23 23.91
C LEU A 162 8.63 -5.05 25.14
N PHE A 163 8.02 -6.21 25.30
CA PHE A 163 8.32 -7.13 26.42
C PHE A 163 9.81 -7.55 26.39
N TYR A 164 10.32 -7.96 25.23
CA TYR A 164 11.72 -8.33 25.08
C TYR A 164 12.68 -7.19 25.42
N ILE A 165 12.43 -5.98 24.88
CA ILE A 165 13.27 -4.80 25.12
C ILE A 165 13.25 -4.42 26.61
N SER A 166 12.08 -4.47 27.26
CA SER A 166 11.93 -4.12 28.69
C SER A 166 12.67 -5.06 29.62
N ILE A 167 12.86 -6.34 29.25
CA ILE A 167 13.68 -7.30 30.01
C ILE A 167 15.18 -7.12 29.70
N ARG A 168 15.51 -6.83 28.45
CA ARG A 168 16.89 -6.80 27.98
C ARG A 168 17.61 -5.48 28.30
N PHE A 169 16.88 -4.36 28.37
CA PHE A 169 17.39 -3.01 28.59
C PHE A 169 16.67 -2.34 29.77
N GLU A 170 17.24 -1.23 30.25
CA GLU A 170 16.56 -0.39 31.24
C GLU A 170 15.27 0.22 30.65
N PHE A 171 14.25 0.37 31.50
CA PHE A 171 12.91 0.81 31.08
C PHE A 171 12.89 2.14 30.30
N ASN A 172 13.75 3.10 30.68
CA ASN A 172 13.85 4.39 29.99
C ASN A 172 14.33 4.25 28.53
N PHE A 173 15.25 3.33 28.27
CA PHE A 173 15.71 3.02 26.91
C PHE A 173 14.64 2.28 26.11
N ALA A 174 13.87 1.41 26.75
CA ALA A 174 12.75 0.74 26.12
C ALA A 174 11.69 1.74 25.62
N LEU A 175 11.37 2.79 26.40
CA LEU A 175 10.47 3.87 25.95
C LEU A 175 11.02 4.62 24.75
N GLY A 176 12.33 4.93 24.74
CA GLY A 176 13.00 5.57 23.60
C GLY A 176 12.93 4.72 22.33
N ALA A 177 13.16 3.41 22.45
CA ALA A 177 13.07 2.46 21.35
C ALA A 177 11.65 2.40 20.78
N ILE A 178 10.60 2.35 21.62
CA ILE A 178 9.21 2.35 21.17
C ILE A 178 8.88 3.65 20.43
N ALA A 179 9.33 4.80 20.93
CA ALA A 179 9.11 6.08 20.30
C ALA A 179 9.78 6.12 18.91
N ALA A 180 10.99 5.56 18.77
CA ALA A 180 11.68 5.46 17.48
C ALA A 180 10.94 4.53 16.51
N LEU A 181 10.50 3.35 16.96
CA LEU A 181 9.72 2.42 16.15
C LEU A 181 8.39 3.04 15.68
N ALA A 182 7.69 3.72 16.58
CA ALA A 182 6.45 4.42 16.25
C ALA A 182 6.71 5.53 15.21
N HIS A 183 7.79 6.30 15.39
CA HIS A 183 8.22 7.32 14.46
C HIS A 183 8.43 6.74 13.05
N ASP A 184 9.19 5.64 12.91
CA ASP A 184 9.50 5.03 11.61
C ASP A 184 8.24 4.51 10.90
N VAL A 185 7.33 3.92 11.66
CA VAL A 185 6.03 3.47 11.14
C VAL A 185 5.18 4.67 10.69
N PHE A 186 5.08 5.75 11.49
CA PHE A 186 4.31 6.94 11.12
C PHE A 186 4.88 7.66 9.90
N VAL A 187 6.21 7.77 9.79
CA VAL A 187 6.86 8.32 8.59
C VAL A 187 6.50 7.49 7.37
N THR A 188 6.62 6.16 7.47
CA THR A 188 6.36 5.26 6.33
C THR A 188 4.89 5.31 5.89
N ILE A 189 3.94 5.21 6.83
CA ILE A 189 2.50 5.32 6.53
C ILE A 189 2.16 6.70 5.98
N GLY A 190 2.78 7.76 6.50
CA GLY A 190 2.61 9.13 6.01
C GLY A 190 3.06 9.28 4.55
N ILE A 191 4.23 8.74 4.19
CA ILE A 191 4.72 8.74 2.81
C ILE A 191 3.78 7.94 1.90
N PHE A 192 3.32 6.76 2.31
CA PHE A 192 2.35 5.96 1.56
C PHE A 192 1.07 6.75 1.29
N SER A 193 0.55 7.47 2.30
CA SER A 193 -0.64 8.32 2.15
C SER A 193 -0.42 9.46 1.15
N ILE A 194 0.71 10.18 1.26
CA ILE A 194 1.04 11.30 0.36
C ILE A 194 1.18 10.82 -1.10
N MET A 195 1.81 9.66 -1.29
CA MET A 195 2.02 9.09 -2.62
C MET A 195 0.81 8.32 -3.16
N GLY A 196 -0.25 8.15 -2.36
CA GLY A 196 -1.43 7.38 -2.73
C GLY A 196 -1.16 5.89 -2.93
N TYR A 197 -0.18 5.33 -2.20
CA TYR A 197 0.10 3.90 -2.23
C TYR A 197 -0.83 3.13 -1.31
N GLU A 198 -1.20 1.93 -1.75
CA GLU A 198 -2.09 1.06 -0.99
C GLU A 198 -1.32 0.22 0.02
N ILE A 199 -1.97 -0.02 1.16
CA ILE A 199 -1.49 -0.96 2.17
C ILE A 199 -2.13 -2.32 1.90
N SER A 200 -1.32 -3.31 1.53
CA SER A 200 -1.68 -4.71 1.30
C SER A 200 -1.05 -5.61 2.37
N LEU A 201 -1.41 -6.90 2.40
CA LEU A 201 -0.77 -7.86 3.32
C LEU A 201 0.76 -7.92 3.17
N PRO A 202 1.33 -7.98 1.95
CA PRO A 202 2.78 -7.89 1.77
C PRO A 202 3.39 -6.60 2.31
N ILE A 203 2.70 -5.46 2.19
CA ILE A 203 3.17 -4.18 2.71
C ILE A 203 3.18 -4.17 4.24
N ILE A 204 2.19 -4.79 4.89
CA ILE A 204 2.22 -4.96 6.36
C ILE A 204 3.42 -5.81 6.79
N ALA A 205 3.73 -6.89 6.07
CA ALA A 205 4.92 -7.69 6.34
C ALA A 205 6.22 -6.86 6.16
N ALA A 206 6.27 -5.99 5.15
CA ALA A 206 7.38 -5.05 4.95
C ALA A 206 7.50 -4.05 6.11
N PHE A 207 6.39 -3.52 6.63
CA PHE A 207 6.41 -2.63 7.81
C PHE A 207 6.95 -3.34 9.05
N LEU A 208 6.54 -4.60 9.30
CA LEU A 208 7.09 -5.40 10.40
C LEU A 208 8.59 -5.66 10.21
N THR A 209 9.05 -5.79 8.97
CA THR A 209 10.48 -5.93 8.65
C THR A 209 11.23 -4.63 8.96
N ILE A 210 10.71 -3.46 8.62
CA ILE A 210 11.28 -2.15 8.96
C ILE A 210 11.41 -2.03 10.49
N VAL A 211 10.35 -2.38 11.22
CA VAL A 211 10.35 -2.38 12.70
C VAL A 211 11.46 -3.30 13.24
N GLY A 212 11.64 -4.49 12.66
CA GLY A 212 12.69 -5.43 13.05
C GLY A 212 14.10 -4.89 12.81
N TYR A 213 14.34 -4.25 11.67
CA TYR A 213 15.63 -3.61 11.37
C TYR A 213 15.91 -2.41 12.27
N SER A 214 14.93 -1.53 12.46
CA SER A 214 15.07 -0.38 13.35
C SER A 214 15.41 -0.81 14.78
N LEU A 215 14.78 -1.89 15.27
CA LEU A 215 15.11 -2.47 16.57
C LEU A 215 16.55 -2.99 16.64
N ASN A 216 17.04 -3.65 15.58
CA ASN A 216 18.41 -4.14 15.54
C ASN A 216 19.42 -3.01 15.66
N ASP A 217 19.22 -1.90 14.92
CA ASP A 217 20.09 -0.74 14.97
C ASP A 217 20.08 -0.07 16.36
N LEU A 218 18.91 0.01 17.00
CA LEU A 218 18.78 0.53 18.37
C LEU A 218 19.53 -0.35 19.40
N SER A 219 19.61 -1.67 19.18
CA SER A 219 20.30 -2.58 20.08
C SER A 219 21.82 -2.46 20.04
N LEU A 220 22.38 -1.97 18.91
CA LEU A 220 23.83 -1.80 18.73
C LEU A 220 24.39 -0.54 19.38
N ILE A 221 23.55 0.43 19.74
CA ILE A 221 23.98 1.69 20.35
C ILE A 221 24.48 1.49 21.80
N HIS A 222 24.18 0.36 22.41
CA HIS A 222 24.48 0.04 23.82
C HIS A 222 25.62 -0.98 24.02
N ILE A 223 26.38 -1.27 22.98
CA ILE A 223 27.63 -2.02 23.08
C ILE A 223 28.80 -1.04 23.03
#